data_fd1cc954d38772b6d8be4986faab4af0
#
_entry.id   fd1cc954d38772b6d8be4986faab4af0
#
_cell.length_a   1.000
_cell.length_b   1.000
_cell.length_c   1.000
_cell.angle_alpha   90.00
_cell.angle_beta   90.00
_cell.angle_gamma   90.00
#
_symmetry.space_group_name_H-M   'P 1'
#
loop_
_entity.id
_entity.type
_entity.pdbx_description
1 polymer ?
#
loop_
_entity_poly.entity_id
_entity_poly.type
_entity_poly.pdbx_seq_one_letter_code
_entity_poly.pdbx_strand_id
1 'polypeptide(L)'
;MRRLLALLLSLQAFSVSLVHAKEQLLEVVVAEPYLEMHSGPGRGYPVVYVVGRDEIVTVLYSRTDWYKVRAPRGQEGWARRSELALTKLTSGEPAPIPPYPDFATHRWEIGVGYGVFNHQNLVTTWGDFGLTDSLDAEFVLQQAFGTIDNRYMASLGLRHTFIPEWRWFSPTAGLGTGYQYIDDKVPPKPLQTGNQVAYVSLGARGFITRRFMWRADWRKYVVFTNQNHNEEPEEWKLGLAVFF
;
A
#
# COMPACT_ATOMS: atom_id res chain seq x y z
N MET A 1 11.63 6.14 44.28
CA MET A 1 12.88 5.87 43.56
C MET A 1 13.10 4.40 43.18
N ARG A 2 12.86 3.41 44.04
CA ARG A 2 13.07 1.97 43.71
C ARG A 2 12.18 1.42 42.57
N ARG A 3 10.96 1.92 42.36
CA ARG A 3 10.05 1.46 41.31
C ARG A 3 10.36 2.05 39.91
N LEU A 4 10.99 3.20 39.83
CA LEU A 4 11.46 3.79 38.57
C LEU A 4 12.73 3.09 38.04
N LEU A 5 13.59 2.62 38.94
CA LEU A 5 14.80 1.86 38.57
C LEU A 5 14.45 0.49 38.02
N ALA A 6 13.39 -0.16 38.50
CA ALA A 6 12.92 -1.45 38.01
C ALA A 6 12.29 -1.34 36.61
N LEU A 7 11.65 -0.21 36.30
CA LEU A 7 11.09 0.04 34.97
C LEU A 7 12.18 0.35 33.92
N LEU A 8 13.25 1.01 34.30
CA LEU A 8 14.42 1.27 33.44
C LEU A 8 15.24 0.02 33.16
N LEU A 9 15.32 -0.91 34.09
CA LEU A 9 16.03 -2.19 33.92
C LEU A 9 15.25 -3.17 33.05
N SER A 10 13.92 -3.12 33.03
CA SER A 10 13.10 -3.94 32.16
C SER A 10 13.11 -3.47 30.68
N LEU A 11 13.45 -2.21 30.43
CA LEU A 11 13.54 -1.66 29.08
C LEU A 11 14.85 -2.03 28.36
N GLN A 12 15.88 -2.44 29.09
CA GLN A 12 17.16 -2.86 28.51
C GLN A 12 17.21 -4.35 28.12
N ALA A 13 16.23 -5.16 28.51
CA ALA A 13 16.18 -6.58 28.18
C ALA A 13 15.59 -6.86 26.78
N PHE A 14 15.12 -5.84 26.05
CA PHE A 14 14.68 -5.94 24.67
C PHE A 14 15.81 -5.54 23.69
N SER A 15 17.02 -6.07 23.92
CA SER A 15 18.04 -6.13 22.89
C SER A 15 17.58 -7.15 21.85
N VAL A 16 16.78 -6.69 20.89
CA VAL A 16 16.48 -7.46 19.70
C VAL A 16 17.82 -7.71 19.01
N SER A 17 18.34 -8.92 19.14
CA SER A 17 19.42 -9.41 18.31
C SER A 17 18.91 -9.30 16.88
N LEU A 18 19.33 -8.27 16.15
CA LEU A 18 19.24 -8.20 14.70
C LEU A 18 20.09 -9.35 14.17
N VAL A 19 19.48 -10.52 14.08
CA VAL A 19 20.02 -11.61 13.27
C VAL A 19 20.01 -11.06 11.85
N HIS A 20 21.17 -10.65 11.38
CA HIS A 20 21.45 -10.42 9.97
C HIS A 20 21.31 -11.79 9.31
N ALA A 21 20.09 -12.13 8.89
CA ALA A 21 19.89 -13.20 7.93
C ALA A 21 20.67 -12.74 6.69
N LYS A 22 21.76 -13.45 6.39
CA LYS A 22 22.49 -13.29 5.14
C LYS A 22 21.47 -13.56 4.05
N GLU A 23 21.01 -12.51 3.36
CA GLU A 23 20.08 -12.66 2.23
C GLU A 23 20.73 -13.65 1.26
N GLN A 24 20.15 -14.85 1.19
CA GLN A 24 20.56 -15.81 0.17
C GLN A 24 20.01 -15.27 -1.15
N LEU A 25 20.88 -14.73 -1.97
CA LEU A 25 20.54 -14.28 -3.30
C LEU A 25 20.00 -15.46 -4.11
N LEU A 26 18.89 -15.26 -4.80
CA LEU A 26 18.24 -16.26 -5.61
C LEU A 26 19.10 -16.52 -6.86
N GLU A 27 19.53 -17.77 -7.03
CA GLU A 27 20.22 -18.23 -8.24
C GLU A 27 19.25 -19.01 -9.13
N VAL A 28 19.23 -18.67 -10.41
CA VAL A 28 18.36 -19.29 -11.41
C VAL A 28 19.16 -19.68 -12.65
N VAL A 29 18.72 -20.76 -13.28
CA VAL A 29 19.32 -21.28 -14.53
C VAL A 29 18.46 -20.84 -15.70
N VAL A 30 19.05 -20.31 -16.73
CA VAL A 30 18.37 -19.90 -17.97
C VAL A 30 17.91 -21.15 -18.71
N ALA A 31 16.60 -21.36 -18.84
CA ALA A 31 16.01 -22.50 -19.53
C ALA A 31 15.72 -22.20 -21.01
N GLU A 32 15.44 -20.96 -21.34
CA GLU A 32 15.24 -20.49 -22.71
C GLU A 32 16.58 -20.38 -23.46
N PRO A 33 16.60 -20.22 -24.78
CA PRO A 33 17.83 -20.09 -25.56
C PRO A 33 18.76 -18.99 -25.05
N TYR A 34 18.18 -17.89 -24.54
CA TYR A 34 18.94 -16.80 -23.96
C TYR A 34 18.04 -15.94 -23.04
N LEU A 35 18.70 -15.15 -22.17
CA LEU A 35 18.10 -14.14 -21.32
C LEU A 35 18.73 -12.78 -21.65
N GLU A 36 17.93 -11.79 -22.03
CA GLU A 36 18.42 -10.45 -22.33
C GLU A 36 18.61 -9.62 -21.06
N MET A 37 19.75 -8.95 -20.96
CA MET A 37 20.07 -8.02 -19.90
C MET A 37 20.18 -6.60 -20.46
N HIS A 38 19.29 -5.72 -19.98
CA HIS A 38 19.22 -4.31 -20.38
C HIS A 38 20.06 -3.42 -19.46
N SER A 39 20.48 -2.24 -19.94
CA SER A 39 21.23 -1.26 -19.14
C SER A 39 20.41 -0.61 -18.04
N GLY A 40 19.06 -0.65 -18.11
CA GLY A 40 18.15 -0.09 -17.13
C GLY A 40 16.79 -0.79 -17.07
N PRO A 41 15.98 -0.51 -16.03
CA PRO A 41 14.70 -1.18 -15.78
C PRO A 41 13.58 -0.59 -16.65
N GLY A 42 13.60 -0.84 -17.95
CA GLY A 42 12.58 -0.38 -18.88
C GLY A 42 12.82 -0.80 -20.32
N ARG A 43 11.77 -0.85 -21.11
CA ARG A 43 11.80 -1.30 -22.51
C ARG A 43 12.63 -0.39 -23.44
N GLY A 44 12.82 0.87 -23.06
CA GLY A 44 13.63 1.84 -23.83
C GLY A 44 15.13 1.74 -23.60
N TYR A 45 15.57 0.94 -22.63
CA TYR A 45 17.01 0.73 -22.39
C TYR A 45 17.55 -0.35 -23.32
N PRO A 46 18.74 -0.15 -23.91
CA PRO A 46 19.34 -1.12 -24.81
C PRO A 46 19.76 -2.39 -24.07
N VAL A 47 19.77 -3.51 -24.80
CA VAL A 47 20.38 -4.77 -24.35
C VAL A 47 21.89 -4.59 -24.31
N VAL A 48 22.50 -4.86 -23.16
CA VAL A 48 23.94 -4.71 -22.95
C VAL A 48 24.66 -6.05 -22.79
N TYR A 49 23.91 -7.09 -22.47
CA TYR A 49 24.46 -8.44 -22.32
C TYR A 49 23.39 -9.49 -22.57
N VAL A 50 23.79 -10.67 -22.98
CA VAL A 50 22.93 -11.83 -23.20
C VAL A 50 23.53 -13.02 -22.48
N VAL A 51 22.73 -13.66 -21.64
CA VAL A 51 23.08 -14.90 -20.92
C VAL A 51 22.55 -16.08 -21.70
N GLY A 52 23.37 -17.07 -21.96
CA GLY A 52 22.99 -18.27 -22.72
C GLY A 52 22.21 -19.28 -21.88
N ARG A 53 21.64 -20.28 -22.58
CA ARG A 53 20.97 -21.41 -21.94
C ARG A 53 21.92 -22.15 -21.00
N ASP A 54 21.39 -22.69 -19.91
CA ASP A 54 22.08 -23.42 -18.86
C ASP A 54 23.11 -22.60 -18.04
N GLU A 55 23.25 -21.32 -18.32
CA GLU A 55 24.04 -20.42 -17.47
C GLU A 55 23.25 -20.00 -16.22
N ILE A 56 23.97 -19.82 -15.11
CA ILE A 56 23.41 -19.41 -13.82
C ILE A 56 23.40 -17.89 -13.73
N VAL A 57 22.29 -17.32 -13.34
CA VAL A 57 22.10 -15.88 -13.09
C VAL A 57 21.71 -15.67 -11.64
N THR A 58 22.38 -14.73 -10.97
CA THR A 58 22.06 -14.33 -9.60
C THR A 58 21.09 -13.15 -9.63
N VAL A 59 19.95 -13.29 -9.01
CA VAL A 59 18.95 -12.21 -8.85
C VAL A 59 19.35 -11.38 -7.64
N LEU A 60 19.57 -10.08 -7.85
CA LEU A 60 20.02 -9.16 -6.82
C LEU A 60 18.84 -8.47 -6.11
N TYR A 61 17.97 -7.80 -6.88
CA TYR A 61 16.75 -7.14 -6.41
C TYR A 61 15.81 -6.86 -7.58
N SER A 62 14.55 -6.54 -7.25
CA SER A 62 13.53 -6.20 -8.24
C SER A 62 13.20 -4.71 -8.23
N ARG A 63 12.81 -4.19 -9.38
CA ARG A 63 12.24 -2.86 -9.53
C ARG A 63 11.11 -2.92 -10.55
N THR A 64 9.87 -2.90 -10.05
CA THR A 64 8.66 -3.05 -10.86
C THR A 64 8.65 -4.39 -11.65
N ASP A 65 8.65 -4.35 -12.97
CA ASP A 65 8.64 -5.53 -13.86
C ASP A 65 10.05 -5.98 -14.27
N TRP A 66 11.10 -5.47 -13.62
CA TRP A 66 12.49 -5.73 -13.94
C TRP A 66 13.27 -6.21 -12.73
N TYR A 67 14.17 -7.13 -12.94
CA TYR A 67 15.08 -7.64 -11.93
C TYR A 67 16.50 -7.25 -12.27
N LYS A 68 17.19 -6.68 -11.30
CA LYS A 68 18.64 -6.52 -11.40
C LYS A 68 19.27 -7.88 -11.21
N VAL A 69 20.01 -8.31 -12.19
CA VAL A 69 20.63 -9.63 -12.23
C VAL A 69 22.12 -9.52 -12.51
N ARG A 70 22.87 -10.53 -12.07
CA ARG A 70 24.30 -10.67 -12.32
C ARG A 70 24.55 -11.95 -13.08
N ALA A 71 25.21 -11.84 -14.23
CA ALA A 71 25.65 -12.96 -15.06
C ALA A 71 26.85 -13.67 -14.45
N PRO A 72 27.18 -14.93 -14.87
CA PRO A 72 28.31 -15.71 -14.34
C PRO A 72 29.69 -15.01 -14.39
N ARG A 73 29.88 -14.14 -15.38
CA ARG A 73 31.12 -13.38 -15.56
C ARG A 73 31.15 -12.05 -14.82
N GLY A 74 30.13 -11.79 -13.95
CA GLY A 74 30.06 -10.60 -13.13
C GLY A 74 29.40 -9.39 -13.79
N GLN A 75 28.94 -9.47 -15.05
CA GLN A 75 28.16 -8.39 -15.67
C GLN A 75 26.81 -8.23 -14.99
N GLU A 76 26.43 -7.00 -14.74
CA GLU A 76 25.12 -6.66 -14.16
C GLU A 76 24.24 -5.96 -15.18
N GLY A 77 22.96 -6.34 -15.19
CA GLY A 77 21.96 -5.75 -16.04
C GLY A 77 20.56 -5.96 -15.49
N TRP A 78 19.57 -5.62 -16.28
CA TRP A 78 18.18 -5.73 -15.93
C TRP A 78 17.47 -6.71 -16.86
N ALA A 79 16.93 -7.79 -16.30
CA ALA A 79 16.11 -8.77 -17.02
C ALA A 79 14.63 -8.53 -16.73
N ARG A 80 13.77 -8.86 -17.69
CA ARG A 80 12.32 -8.74 -17.51
C ARG A 80 11.80 -9.84 -16.59
N ARG A 81 10.83 -9.49 -15.77
CA ARG A 81 10.12 -10.46 -14.91
C ARG A 81 9.58 -11.65 -15.71
N SER A 82 8.97 -11.39 -16.87
CA SER A 82 8.38 -12.43 -17.72
C SER A 82 9.41 -13.41 -18.28
N GLU A 83 10.64 -12.97 -18.52
CA GLU A 83 11.75 -13.81 -18.99
C GLU A 83 12.36 -14.61 -17.83
N LEU A 84 12.55 -13.98 -16.67
CA LEU A 84 13.01 -14.66 -15.47
C LEU A 84 12.02 -15.69 -14.93
N ALA A 85 10.73 -15.50 -15.13
CA ALA A 85 9.70 -16.47 -14.76
C ALA A 85 9.80 -17.78 -15.56
N LEU A 86 10.48 -17.78 -16.71
CA LEU A 86 10.78 -18.96 -17.53
C LEU A 86 12.08 -19.67 -17.12
N THR A 87 12.82 -19.14 -16.15
CA THR A 87 14.04 -19.78 -15.64
C THR A 87 13.70 -20.88 -14.62
N LYS A 88 14.71 -21.66 -14.24
CA LYS A 88 14.57 -22.75 -13.26
C LYS A 88 15.54 -22.53 -12.11
N LEU A 89 15.22 -23.11 -10.96
CA LEU A 89 16.18 -23.27 -9.89
C LEU A 89 17.27 -24.28 -10.29
N THR A 90 18.37 -24.27 -9.59
CA THR A 90 19.43 -25.30 -9.75
C THR A 90 18.92 -26.72 -9.43
N SER A 91 17.81 -26.84 -8.70
CA SER A 91 17.10 -28.11 -8.46
C SER A 91 16.31 -28.60 -9.69
N GLY A 92 16.12 -27.77 -10.73
CA GLY A 92 15.29 -28.07 -11.90
C GLY A 92 13.83 -27.63 -11.78
N GLU A 93 13.41 -27.18 -10.60
CA GLU A 93 12.06 -26.62 -10.39
C GLU A 93 11.92 -25.23 -11.03
N PRO A 94 10.72 -24.82 -11.43
CA PRO A 94 10.48 -23.46 -11.90
C PRO A 94 10.95 -22.42 -10.88
N ALA A 95 11.58 -21.35 -11.36
CA ALA A 95 11.99 -20.27 -10.47
C ALA A 95 10.75 -19.64 -9.79
N PRO A 96 10.79 -19.31 -8.50
CA PRO A 96 9.67 -18.72 -7.76
C PRO A 96 9.49 -17.23 -8.11
N ILE A 97 9.47 -16.93 -9.40
CA ILE A 97 9.30 -15.58 -9.95
C ILE A 97 8.00 -15.59 -10.75
N PRO A 98 6.92 -14.99 -10.23
CA PRO A 98 5.68 -14.93 -10.96
C PRO A 98 5.85 -14.09 -12.24
N PRO A 99 5.28 -14.51 -13.39
CA PRO A 99 5.40 -13.81 -14.66
C PRO A 99 4.76 -12.42 -14.64
N TYR A 100 3.82 -12.22 -13.75
CA TYR A 100 3.15 -10.95 -13.51
C TYR A 100 3.35 -10.50 -12.06
N PRO A 101 3.39 -9.18 -11.80
CA PRO A 101 3.44 -8.68 -10.43
C PRO A 101 2.23 -9.20 -9.67
N ASP A 102 2.46 -9.69 -8.48
CA ASP A 102 1.39 -9.99 -7.55
C ASP A 102 0.80 -8.66 -7.06
N PHE A 103 -0.43 -8.38 -7.43
CA PHE A 103 -1.12 -7.15 -7.03
C PHE A 103 -1.39 -7.12 -5.52
N ALA A 104 -1.41 -8.27 -4.86
CA ALA A 104 -1.68 -8.38 -3.43
C ALA A 104 -0.46 -8.05 -2.56
N THR A 105 0.76 -8.07 -3.10
CA THR A 105 2.00 -7.92 -2.31
C THR A 105 2.56 -6.50 -2.25
N HIS A 106 1.85 -5.50 -2.80
CA HIS A 106 2.28 -4.11 -2.67
C HIS A 106 2.15 -3.64 -1.22
N ARG A 107 3.09 -2.80 -0.76
CA ARG A 107 3.10 -2.31 0.62
C ARG A 107 2.56 -0.90 0.77
N TRP A 108 2.66 -0.09 -0.27
CA TRP A 108 2.23 1.30 -0.23
C TRP A 108 1.18 1.58 -1.29
N GLU A 109 0.15 2.26 -0.87
CA GLU A 109 -0.90 2.79 -1.73
C GLU A 109 -1.10 4.26 -1.41
N ILE A 110 -1.15 5.11 -2.44
CA ILE A 110 -1.50 6.53 -2.30
C ILE A 110 -2.58 6.85 -3.31
N GLY A 111 -3.67 7.45 -2.85
CA GLY A 111 -4.81 7.74 -3.69
C GLY A 111 -5.45 9.09 -3.43
N VAL A 112 -6.22 9.50 -4.41
CA VAL A 112 -7.08 10.69 -4.37
C VAL A 112 -8.48 10.32 -4.83
N GLY A 113 -9.47 10.95 -4.25
CA GLY A 113 -10.87 10.66 -4.55
C GLY A 113 -11.78 11.84 -4.38
N TYR A 114 -12.96 11.66 -4.92
CA TYR A 114 -14.07 12.58 -4.82
C TYR A 114 -15.30 11.84 -4.33
N GLY A 115 -16.18 12.55 -3.60
CA GLY A 115 -17.37 11.95 -3.05
C GLY A 115 -18.34 12.94 -2.45
N VAL A 116 -19.18 12.41 -1.56
CA VAL A 116 -20.19 13.19 -0.82
C VAL A 116 -20.12 12.78 0.65
N PHE A 117 -20.03 13.78 1.51
CA PHE A 117 -20.11 13.65 2.96
C PHE A 117 -21.33 14.44 3.46
N ASN A 118 -22.33 13.74 3.99
CA ASN A 118 -23.56 14.36 4.50
C ASN A 118 -24.12 15.47 3.56
N HIS A 119 -24.29 15.15 2.26
CA HIS A 119 -24.74 16.04 1.18
C HIS A 119 -23.75 17.15 0.76
N GLN A 120 -22.55 17.20 1.32
CA GLN A 120 -21.49 18.12 0.92
C GLN A 120 -20.51 17.43 -0.02
N ASN A 121 -20.00 18.15 -1.01
CA ASN A 121 -18.95 17.65 -1.89
C ASN A 121 -17.68 17.39 -1.09
N LEU A 122 -17.04 16.24 -1.34
CA LEU A 122 -15.87 15.77 -0.61
C LEU A 122 -14.71 15.56 -1.56
N VAL A 123 -13.54 16.07 -1.18
CA VAL A 123 -12.25 15.68 -1.75
C VAL A 123 -11.46 14.96 -0.68
N THR A 124 -10.83 13.86 -1.05
CA THR A 124 -10.08 13.01 -0.13
C THR A 124 -8.75 12.58 -0.73
N THR A 125 -7.75 12.43 0.12
CA THR A 125 -6.51 11.70 -0.19
C THR A 125 -6.26 10.69 0.90
N TRP A 126 -5.64 9.58 0.54
CA TRP A 126 -5.30 8.52 1.49
C TRP A 126 -3.94 7.93 1.18
N GLY A 127 -3.34 7.38 2.22
CA GLY A 127 -2.16 6.53 2.15
C GLY A 127 -2.40 5.28 2.94
N ASP A 128 -2.18 4.13 2.33
CA ASP A 128 -2.29 2.83 2.99
C ASP A 128 -0.92 2.17 3.07
N PHE A 129 -0.70 1.45 4.15
CA PHE A 129 0.47 0.63 4.36
C PHE A 129 0.04 -0.81 4.67
N GLY A 130 0.44 -1.75 3.81
CA GLY A 130 0.16 -3.17 3.95
C GLY A 130 0.87 -3.76 5.17
N LEU A 131 0.10 -4.15 6.16
CA LEU A 131 0.57 -4.89 7.34
C LEU A 131 0.67 -6.39 7.04
N THR A 132 -0.29 -6.90 6.27
CA THR A 132 -0.34 -8.26 5.71
C THR A 132 -0.92 -8.19 4.30
N ASP A 133 -1.01 -9.31 3.59
CA ASP A 133 -1.59 -9.37 2.24
C ASP A 133 -3.07 -8.95 2.20
N SER A 134 -3.76 -8.96 3.33
CA SER A 134 -5.19 -8.65 3.44
C SER A 134 -5.52 -7.53 4.42
N LEU A 135 -4.56 -7.02 5.17
CA LEU A 135 -4.79 -6.00 6.20
C LEU A 135 -3.87 -4.80 5.96
N ASP A 136 -4.47 -3.63 5.82
CA ASP A 136 -3.79 -2.36 5.61
C ASP A 136 -4.02 -1.41 6.79
N ALA A 137 -2.99 -0.66 7.16
CA ALA A 137 -3.13 0.55 7.97
C ALA A 137 -3.43 1.72 7.05
N GLU A 138 -4.49 2.45 7.32
CA GLU A 138 -4.98 3.54 6.49
C GLU A 138 -4.83 4.89 7.19
N PHE A 139 -4.30 5.89 6.47
CA PHE A 139 -4.35 7.30 6.83
C PHE A 139 -5.13 8.08 5.80
N VAL A 140 -6.10 8.90 6.23
CA VAL A 140 -6.97 9.66 5.33
C VAL A 140 -7.01 11.12 5.74
N LEU A 141 -6.83 11.99 4.75
CA LEU A 141 -7.11 13.42 4.86
C LEU A 141 -8.23 13.78 3.90
N GLN A 142 -9.19 14.55 4.38
CA GLN A 142 -10.35 14.90 3.56
C GLN A 142 -10.93 16.26 3.92
N GLN A 143 -11.53 16.87 2.92
CA GLN A 143 -12.22 18.15 3.04
C GLN A 143 -13.59 18.06 2.38
N ALA A 144 -14.62 18.36 3.16
CA ALA A 144 -15.99 18.53 2.68
C ALA A 144 -16.30 20.02 2.53
N PHE A 145 -16.92 20.37 1.40
CA PHE A 145 -17.25 21.73 1.00
C PHE A 145 -18.75 21.96 1.12
N GLY A 146 -19.16 22.58 2.20
CA GLY A 146 -20.55 22.95 2.39
C GLY A 146 -20.79 24.44 2.06
N THR A 147 -22.06 24.79 1.93
CA THR A 147 -22.49 26.19 1.72
C THR A 147 -22.30 27.03 2.98
N ILE A 148 -22.54 26.44 4.14
CA ILE A 148 -22.55 27.10 5.44
C ILE A 148 -21.22 26.86 6.18
N ASP A 149 -20.62 25.67 6.03
CA ASP A 149 -19.40 25.25 6.70
C ASP A 149 -18.45 24.50 5.73
N ASN A 150 -17.18 24.48 6.06
CA ASN A 150 -16.22 23.52 5.51
C ASN A 150 -15.81 22.59 6.63
N ARG A 151 -15.66 21.29 6.31
CA ARG A 151 -15.20 20.28 7.27
C ARG A 151 -13.87 19.69 6.81
N TYR A 152 -12.91 19.70 7.70
CA TYR A 152 -11.59 19.09 7.51
C TYR A 152 -11.50 17.88 8.43
N MET A 153 -11.09 16.74 7.92
CA MET A 153 -10.95 15.52 8.70
C MET A 153 -9.61 14.86 8.44
N ALA A 154 -9.01 14.38 9.53
CA ALA A 154 -7.85 13.50 9.49
C ALA A 154 -8.18 12.23 10.27
N SER A 155 -7.95 11.06 9.68
CA SER A 155 -8.30 9.79 10.32
C SER A 155 -7.24 8.71 10.08
N LEU A 156 -7.16 7.81 11.03
CA LEU A 156 -6.37 6.59 11.01
C LEU A 156 -7.30 5.40 11.16
N GLY A 157 -7.02 4.32 10.46
CA GLY A 157 -7.83 3.12 10.51
C GLY A 157 -7.11 1.87 10.09
N LEU A 158 -7.85 0.78 10.15
CA LEU A 158 -7.47 -0.51 9.61
C LEU A 158 -8.49 -0.89 8.56
N ARG A 159 -8.00 -1.44 7.45
CA ARG A 159 -8.81 -1.98 6.38
C ARG A 159 -8.44 -3.41 6.11
N HIS A 160 -9.45 -4.25 5.99
CA HIS A 160 -9.32 -5.63 5.56
C HIS A 160 -9.86 -5.80 4.14
N THR A 161 -9.09 -6.48 3.30
CA THR A 161 -9.48 -6.90 1.95
C THR A 161 -9.80 -8.38 1.99
N PHE A 162 -11.05 -8.77 1.66
CA PHE A 162 -11.51 -10.14 1.82
C PHE A 162 -10.89 -11.11 0.81
N ILE A 163 -10.69 -10.66 -0.44
CA ILE A 163 -10.17 -11.49 -1.52
C ILE A 163 -9.11 -10.66 -2.28
N PRO A 164 -7.89 -10.55 -1.75
CA PRO A 164 -6.86 -9.69 -2.34
C PRO A 164 -6.40 -10.14 -3.73
N GLU A 165 -6.54 -11.43 -4.07
CA GLU A 165 -6.14 -11.99 -5.36
C GLU A 165 -7.09 -11.58 -6.52
N TRP A 166 -8.29 -11.11 -6.21
CA TRP A 166 -9.22 -10.67 -7.25
C TRP A 166 -8.75 -9.35 -7.87
N ARG A 167 -8.49 -9.41 -9.16
CA ARG A 167 -7.94 -8.26 -9.88
C ARG A 167 -8.96 -7.13 -10.04
N TRP A 168 -10.21 -7.46 -10.40
CA TRP A 168 -11.18 -6.47 -10.84
C TRP A 168 -12.06 -5.92 -9.73
N PHE A 169 -12.31 -6.73 -8.72
CA PHE A 169 -13.23 -6.39 -7.65
C PHE A 169 -12.87 -7.15 -6.37
N SER A 170 -12.31 -6.48 -5.39
CA SER A 170 -12.00 -7.05 -4.07
C SER A 170 -12.80 -6.29 -3.01
N PRO A 171 -13.75 -6.93 -2.33
CA PRO A 171 -14.50 -6.31 -1.25
C PRO A 171 -13.59 -5.92 -0.10
N THR A 172 -13.90 -4.80 0.56
CA THR A 172 -13.15 -4.31 1.70
C THR A 172 -14.08 -3.93 2.84
N ALA A 173 -13.59 -4.06 4.07
CA ALA A 173 -14.23 -3.52 5.26
C ALA A 173 -13.15 -2.87 6.14
N GLY A 174 -13.53 -1.84 6.89
CA GLY A 174 -12.57 -1.16 7.73
C GLY A 174 -13.25 -0.45 8.90
N LEU A 175 -12.40 -0.01 9.82
CA LEU A 175 -12.80 0.80 10.97
C LEU A 175 -11.65 1.75 11.33
N GLY A 176 -11.99 2.85 11.94
CA GLY A 176 -10.96 3.81 12.34
C GLY A 176 -11.50 4.93 13.21
N THR A 177 -10.60 5.81 13.55
CA THR A 177 -10.87 7.00 14.35
C THR A 177 -10.15 8.20 13.77
N GLY A 178 -10.59 9.38 14.13
CA GLY A 178 -9.99 10.60 13.63
C GLY A 178 -10.46 11.83 14.37
N TYR A 179 -10.16 12.96 13.76
CA TYR A 179 -10.53 14.26 14.24
C TYR A 179 -11.13 15.09 13.11
N GLN A 180 -12.27 15.71 13.38
CA GLN A 180 -12.97 16.62 12.48
C GLN A 180 -12.84 18.04 13.01
N TYR A 181 -12.48 18.97 12.12
CA TYR A 181 -12.52 20.41 12.34
C TYR A 181 -13.56 21.05 11.43
N ILE A 182 -14.40 21.89 12.01
CA ILE A 182 -15.48 22.59 11.30
C ILE A 182 -15.12 24.08 11.24
N ASP A 183 -15.11 24.63 10.05
CA ASP A 183 -14.92 26.08 9.81
C ASP A 183 -16.22 26.67 9.28
N ASP A 184 -16.98 27.29 10.19
CA ASP A 184 -18.24 27.94 9.88
C ASP A 184 -18.01 29.27 9.14
N LYS A 185 -18.71 29.42 8.03
CA LYS A 185 -18.68 30.63 7.19
C LYS A 185 -19.66 31.71 7.68
N VAL A 186 -20.65 31.32 8.48
CA VAL A 186 -21.73 32.23 8.91
C VAL A 186 -21.66 32.44 10.43
N PRO A 187 -21.64 33.70 10.92
CA PRO A 187 -21.72 34.01 12.35
C PRO A 187 -23.12 33.70 12.94
N PRO A 188 -23.24 33.38 14.25
CA PRO A 188 -22.14 33.28 15.22
C PRO A 188 -21.38 31.97 15.10
N LYS A 189 -20.03 32.03 15.21
CA LYS A 189 -19.20 30.83 15.18
C LYS A 189 -19.44 29.99 16.44
N PRO A 190 -19.56 28.64 16.32
CA PRO A 190 -19.72 27.78 17.48
C PRO A 190 -18.50 27.84 18.40
N LEU A 191 -18.74 27.58 19.69
CA LEU A 191 -17.69 27.53 20.71
C LEU A 191 -16.75 26.32 20.52
N GLN A 192 -17.26 25.25 19.88
CA GLN A 192 -16.50 24.03 19.62
C GLN A 192 -16.43 23.77 18.11
N THR A 193 -15.24 23.87 17.57
CA THR A 193 -14.95 23.69 16.14
C THR A 193 -14.36 22.32 15.82
N GLY A 194 -14.03 21.52 16.82
CA GLY A 194 -13.36 20.23 16.65
C GLY A 194 -13.97 19.10 17.46
N ASN A 195 -14.14 17.93 16.83
CA ASN A 195 -14.73 16.75 17.43
C ASN A 195 -13.92 15.50 17.07
N GLN A 196 -13.85 14.54 18.00
CA GLN A 196 -13.38 13.21 17.68
C GLN A 196 -14.44 12.47 16.87
N VAL A 197 -13.98 11.61 15.95
CA VAL A 197 -14.85 10.78 15.13
C VAL A 197 -14.37 9.34 15.16
N ALA A 198 -15.31 8.41 15.09
CA ALA A 198 -15.04 7.01 14.78
C ALA A 198 -15.84 6.64 13.53
N TYR A 199 -15.37 5.67 12.76
CA TYR A 199 -16.06 5.21 11.57
C TYR A 199 -15.94 3.70 11.36
N VAL A 200 -16.91 3.18 10.63
CA VAL A 200 -16.85 1.89 9.96
C VAL A 200 -16.97 2.13 8.46
N SER A 201 -16.33 1.29 7.67
CA SER A 201 -16.34 1.39 6.22
C SER A 201 -16.62 0.04 5.56
N LEU A 202 -17.33 0.11 4.44
CA LEU A 202 -17.49 -0.97 3.49
C LEU A 202 -17.11 -0.43 2.12
N GLY A 203 -16.46 -1.25 1.30
CA GLY A 203 -16.04 -0.78 -0.01
C GLY A 203 -15.62 -1.89 -0.92
N ALA A 204 -15.03 -1.46 -2.02
CA ALA A 204 -14.39 -2.34 -2.98
C ALA A 204 -13.21 -1.65 -3.63
N ARG A 205 -12.23 -2.42 -4.02
CA ARG A 205 -11.09 -1.99 -4.84
C ARG A 205 -10.88 -2.91 -6.03
N GLY A 206 -10.24 -2.40 -7.08
CA GLY A 206 -9.88 -3.22 -8.24
C GLY A 206 -8.73 -2.61 -9.02
N PHE A 207 -7.88 -3.47 -9.58
CA PHE A 207 -6.67 -3.08 -10.28
C PHE A 207 -6.96 -2.79 -11.76
N ILE A 208 -6.75 -1.54 -12.19
CA ILE A 208 -6.92 -1.10 -13.58
C ILE A 208 -5.68 -1.49 -14.40
N THR A 209 -4.51 -1.20 -13.85
CA THR A 209 -3.22 -1.48 -14.47
C THR A 209 -2.27 -2.08 -13.44
N ARG A 210 -0.99 -2.24 -13.80
CA ARG A 210 0.07 -2.73 -12.90
C ARG A 210 0.46 -1.76 -11.79
N ARG A 211 -0.09 -0.54 -11.78
CA ARG A 211 0.22 0.51 -10.79
C ARG A 211 -0.97 1.33 -10.37
N PHE A 212 -2.09 1.20 -11.09
CA PHE A 212 -3.28 1.98 -10.84
C PHE A 212 -4.43 1.08 -10.42
N MET A 213 -5.13 1.51 -9.38
CA MET A 213 -6.34 0.87 -8.91
C MET A 213 -7.46 1.90 -8.72
N TRP A 214 -8.68 1.43 -8.83
CA TRP A 214 -9.85 2.19 -8.42
C TRP A 214 -10.30 1.72 -7.04
N ARG A 215 -10.95 2.61 -6.32
CA ARG A 215 -11.49 2.34 -5.00
C ARG A 215 -12.80 3.07 -4.80
N ALA A 216 -13.81 2.37 -4.27
CA ALA A 216 -15.09 2.92 -3.88
C ALA A 216 -15.35 2.54 -2.43
N ASP A 217 -15.68 3.51 -1.60
CA ASP A 217 -15.94 3.31 -0.17
C ASP A 217 -17.26 3.99 0.23
N TRP A 218 -18.00 3.32 1.07
CA TRP A 218 -19.02 3.89 1.93
C TRP A 218 -18.51 3.88 3.36
N ARG A 219 -18.76 4.99 4.09
CA ARG A 219 -18.39 5.13 5.50
C ARG A 219 -19.56 5.66 6.31
N LYS A 220 -19.75 5.08 7.46
CA LYS A 220 -20.65 5.59 8.50
C LYS A 220 -19.79 6.10 9.65
N TYR A 221 -20.02 7.34 10.04
CA TYR A 221 -19.31 7.99 11.14
C TYR A 221 -20.17 8.11 12.37
N VAL A 222 -19.51 8.18 13.53
CA VAL A 222 -20.04 8.67 14.79
C VAL A 222 -19.16 9.83 15.20
N VAL A 223 -19.75 11.03 15.29
CA VAL A 223 -19.06 12.24 15.73
C VAL A 223 -19.39 12.45 17.21
N PHE A 224 -18.35 12.41 18.05
CA PHE A 224 -18.51 12.60 19.49
C PHE A 224 -18.61 14.08 19.79
N THR A 225 -19.84 14.56 20.00
CA THR A 225 -20.14 15.95 20.36
C THR A 225 -20.36 16.06 21.87
N ASN A 226 -20.14 17.25 22.43
CA ASN A 226 -20.49 17.53 23.83
C ASN A 226 -22.03 17.74 24.03
N GLN A 227 -22.81 17.50 23.01
CA GLN A 227 -24.26 17.61 23.03
C GLN A 227 -24.89 16.24 23.36
N ASN A 228 -26.17 16.25 23.76
CA ASN A 228 -26.89 15.03 24.16
C ASN A 228 -27.11 14.01 23.01
N HIS A 229 -26.75 14.35 21.78
CA HIS A 229 -26.89 13.47 20.62
C HIS A 229 -25.61 13.53 19.76
N ASN A 230 -25.08 12.36 19.41
CA ASN A 230 -23.99 12.25 18.46
C ASN A 230 -24.52 12.41 17.03
N GLU A 231 -23.76 13.05 16.16
CA GLU A 231 -24.05 13.07 14.73
C GLU A 231 -23.57 11.77 14.08
N GLU A 232 -24.35 11.25 13.13
CA GLU A 232 -24.02 10.02 12.39
C GLU A 232 -23.98 10.28 10.87
N PRO A 233 -23.04 11.09 10.38
CA PRO A 233 -22.95 11.36 8.95
C PRO A 233 -22.49 10.15 8.15
N GLU A 234 -22.88 10.13 6.87
CA GLU A 234 -22.48 9.12 5.90
C GLU A 234 -21.61 9.74 4.80
N GLU A 235 -20.72 8.93 4.29
CA GLU A 235 -19.81 9.29 3.22
C GLU A 235 -19.85 8.24 2.11
N TRP A 236 -19.87 8.71 0.87
CA TRP A 236 -19.63 7.91 -0.33
C TRP A 236 -18.50 8.52 -1.12
N LYS A 237 -17.53 7.73 -1.51
CA LYS A 237 -16.41 8.20 -2.33
C LYS A 237 -15.96 7.19 -3.35
N LEU A 238 -15.44 7.72 -4.46
CA LEU A 238 -14.77 7.01 -5.52
C LEU A 238 -13.42 7.66 -5.77
N GLY A 239 -12.39 6.88 -6.02
CA GLY A 239 -11.08 7.43 -6.28
C GLY A 239 -10.16 6.49 -7.04
N LEU A 240 -8.99 7.02 -7.31
CA LEU A 240 -7.88 6.33 -7.97
C LEU A 240 -6.66 6.35 -7.07
N ALA A 241 -5.93 5.25 -7.06
CA ALA A 241 -4.69 5.13 -6.31
C ALA A 241 -3.56 4.55 -7.17
N VAL A 242 -2.35 4.88 -6.77
CA VAL A 242 -1.10 4.28 -7.25
C VAL A 242 -0.55 3.42 -6.11
N PHE A 243 -0.11 2.22 -6.44
CA PHE A 243 0.51 1.31 -5.48
C PHE A 243 1.91 0.90 -5.92
N PHE A 244 2.79 0.59 -4.93
CA PHE A 244 4.22 0.26 -5.13
C PHE A 244 4.83 -0.47 -3.94
#